data_9d094a03494e60cf8ff6726dc8f1ab27
#
_entry.id   9d094a03494e60cf8ff6726dc8f1ab27
#
_cell.length_a   1.000
_cell.length_b   1.000
_cell.length_c   1.000
_cell.angle_alpha   90.00
_cell.angle_beta   90.00
_cell.angle_gamma   90.00
#
_symmetry.space_group_name_H-M   'P 1'
#
loop_
_entity.id
_entity.type
_entity.pdbx_description
1 polymer ?
#
loop_
_entity_poly.entity_id
_entity_poly.type
_entity_poly.pdbx_seq_one_letter_code
_entity_poly.pdbx_strand_id
1 'polypeptide(L)'
;TNTFGTYIDTYTIEQAVQDGATVQILYEGREAAVRVTGDSLDSLFEEFFSDRSDEEKAAIKKKFGTTQAILEAPQRIRRVCIDILKHYKEHIQPNGFKAMIVTSSRNAAILYKEQMDELGSPEAAVIISGDHNDEKRYWEYTDSIKQKKQIEDFKKPLGSGEKQSDLSFLLVKDMLLTGFDAPIAQVMY
;
A
#
# COMPACT_ATOMS: atom_id res chain seq x y z
N THR A 1 -7.17 -25.99 18.68
CA THR A 1 -6.51 -26.31 19.96
C THR A 1 -6.87 -27.71 20.47
N ASN A 2 -8.12 -28.17 20.29
CA ASN A 2 -8.55 -29.51 20.74
C ASN A 2 -7.88 -30.66 19.97
N THR A 3 -7.30 -30.42 18.80
CA THR A 3 -6.67 -31.48 17.98
C THR A 3 -5.26 -31.82 18.46
N PHE A 4 -4.54 -30.87 19.07
CA PHE A 4 -3.14 -31.02 19.45
C PHE A 4 -2.89 -30.92 20.99
N GLY A 5 -3.95 -30.81 21.79
CA GLY A 5 -3.85 -30.67 23.25
C GLY A 5 -3.65 -29.23 23.72
N THR A 6 -3.17 -29.07 24.97
CA THR A 6 -2.85 -27.77 25.55
C THR A 6 -1.48 -27.28 25.09
N TYR A 7 -1.28 -25.95 25.05
CA TYR A 7 0.04 -25.37 24.76
C TYR A 7 1.07 -25.83 25.82
N ILE A 8 2.23 -26.24 25.35
CA ILE A 8 3.37 -26.58 26.22
C ILE A 8 4.02 -25.31 26.73
N ASP A 9 4.14 -24.29 25.87
CA ASP A 9 4.68 -22.98 26.17
C ASP A 9 4.04 -21.92 25.26
N THR A 10 4.06 -20.65 25.66
CA THR A 10 3.57 -19.51 24.87
C THR A 10 4.60 -18.37 24.97
N TYR A 11 5.00 -17.85 23.81
CA TYR A 11 5.82 -16.66 23.71
C TYR A 11 5.00 -15.58 23.02
N THR A 12 4.58 -14.56 23.77
CA THR A 12 3.68 -13.52 23.27
C THR A 12 4.45 -12.41 22.59
N ILE A 13 3.72 -11.59 21.79
CA ILE A 13 4.32 -10.40 21.15
C ILE A 13 4.88 -9.43 22.20
N GLU A 14 4.17 -9.26 23.33
CA GLU A 14 4.62 -8.40 24.42
C GLU A 14 5.93 -8.89 25.03
N GLN A 15 6.08 -10.19 25.22
CA GLN A 15 7.34 -10.81 25.70
C GLN A 15 8.44 -10.60 24.66
N ALA A 16 8.15 -10.80 23.37
CA ALA A 16 9.13 -10.60 22.30
C ALA A 16 9.62 -9.15 22.22
N VAL A 17 8.74 -8.16 22.46
CA VAL A 17 9.11 -6.74 22.55
C VAL A 17 9.97 -6.47 23.79
N GLN A 18 9.60 -7.00 24.95
CA GLN A 18 10.36 -6.84 26.20
C GLN A 18 11.76 -7.43 26.11
N ASP A 19 11.90 -8.58 25.45
CA ASP A 19 13.16 -9.27 25.23
C ASP A 19 14.00 -8.65 24.10
N GLY A 20 13.46 -7.65 23.39
CA GLY A 20 14.14 -7.01 22.26
C GLY A 20 14.21 -7.88 21.00
N ALA A 21 13.44 -8.98 20.95
CA ALA A 21 13.38 -9.86 19.79
C ALA A 21 12.55 -9.26 18.62
N THR A 22 11.68 -8.31 18.92
CA THR A 22 10.91 -7.55 17.93
C THR A 22 10.68 -6.12 18.43
N VAL A 23 10.15 -5.26 17.54
CA VAL A 23 9.81 -3.88 17.88
C VAL A 23 8.30 -3.72 18.08
N GLN A 24 7.91 -2.74 18.89
CA GLN A 24 6.51 -2.40 19.06
C GLN A 24 5.92 -1.85 17.76
N ILE A 25 4.76 -2.39 17.35
CA ILE A 25 3.99 -1.86 16.24
C ILE A 25 2.98 -0.86 16.79
N LEU A 26 3.05 0.38 16.29
CA LEU A 26 2.09 1.43 16.62
C LEU A 26 1.08 1.55 15.49
N TYR A 27 -0.20 1.52 15.83
CA TYR A 27 -1.30 1.71 14.88
C TYR A 27 -1.86 3.10 15.02
N GLU A 28 -1.90 3.83 13.90
CA GLU A 28 -2.56 5.13 13.80
C GLU A 28 -3.68 5.05 12.77
N GLY A 29 -4.91 5.28 13.20
CA GLY A 29 -6.06 5.42 12.32
C GLY A 29 -6.05 6.79 11.66
N ARG A 30 -5.68 6.86 10.37
CA ARG A 30 -5.72 8.10 9.59
C ARG A 30 -6.92 8.09 8.67
N GLU A 31 -7.86 8.99 8.91
CA GLU A 31 -8.95 9.24 7.96
C GLU A 31 -8.45 10.28 6.94
N ALA A 32 -8.05 9.84 5.76
CA ALA A 32 -7.82 10.74 4.65
C ALA A 32 -9.15 11.41 4.32
N ALA A 33 -9.46 12.56 4.90
CA ALA A 33 -10.61 13.47 4.71
C ALA A 33 -11.89 12.93 4.00
N VAL A 34 -12.00 11.63 3.88
CA VAL A 34 -13.15 10.88 3.38
C VAL A 34 -13.94 10.42 4.61
N ARG A 35 -14.58 11.35 5.29
CA ARG A 35 -15.50 11.00 6.36
C ARG A 35 -16.68 10.25 5.77
N VAL A 36 -16.67 8.95 5.98
CA VAL A 36 -17.88 8.11 5.90
C VAL A 36 -18.61 8.24 7.23
N THR A 37 -19.14 9.40 7.51
CA THR A 37 -20.04 9.57 8.65
C THR A 37 -21.44 9.13 8.22
N GLY A 38 -21.76 7.86 8.50
CA GLY A 38 -23.12 7.37 8.44
C GLY A 38 -23.71 7.06 7.05
N ASP A 39 -22.94 7.27 5.98
CA ASP A 39 -23.41 7.01 4.64
C ASP A 39 -23.25 5.54 4.25
N SER A 40 -24.25 5.02 3.55
CA SER A 40 -24.17 3.68 2.99
C SER A 40 -23.08 3.61 1.92
N LEU A 41 -22.55 2.40 1.64
CA LEU A 41 -21.63 2.18 0.52
C LEU A 41 -22.18 2.71 -0.81
N ASP A 42 -23.50 2.70 -0.97
CA ASP A 42 -24.15 3.24 -2.16
C ASP A 42 -24.04 4.76 -2.24
N SER A 43 -24.18 5.50 -1.13
CA SER A 43 -24.01 6.95 -1.11
C SER A 43 -22.58 7.36 -1.48
N LEU A 44 -21.58 6.64 -0.95
CA LEU A 44 -20.18 6.85 -1.33
C LEU A 44 -19.91 6.54 -2.80
N PHE A 45 -20.48 5.46 -3.28
CA PHE A 45 -20.38 5.11 -4.69
C PHE A 45 -20.95 6.23 -5.57
N GLU A 46 -22.13 6.76 -5.25
CA GLU A 46 -22.74 7.87 -5.97
C GLU A 46 -21.89 9.15 -5.90
N GLU A 47 -21.29 9.46 -4.74
CA GLU A 47 -20.37 10.61 -4.59
C GLU A 47 -19.15 10.48 -5.52
N PHE A 48 -18.44 9.33 -5.44
CA PHE A 48 -17.19 9.14 -6.19
C PHE A 48 -17.38 8.97 -7.70
N PHE A 49 -18.55 8.55 -8.14
CA PHE A 49 -18.90 8.36 -9.54
C PHE A 49 -20.01 9.31 -10.02
N SER A 50 -20.14 10.47 -9.37
CA SER A 50 -21.16 11.48 -9.69
C SER A 50 -21.06 12.04 -11.13
N ASP A 51 -19.87 11.95 -11.73
CA ASP A 51 -19.57 12.36 -13.10
C ASP A 51 -19.92 11.30 -14.16
N ARG A 52 -20.41 10.11 -13.75
CA ARG A 52 -20.71 8.98 -14.63
C ARG A 52 -22.20 8.83 -14.86
N SER A 53 -22.56 8.29 -16.04
CA SER A 53 -23.94 7.94 -16.34
C SER A 53 -24.42 6.73 -15.52
N ASP A 54 -25.74 6.55 -15.43
CA ASP A 54 -26.31 5.42 -14.67
C ASP A 54 -25.93 4.07 -15.29
N GLU A 55 -25.79 4.00 -16.63
CA GLU A 55 -25.33 2.81 -17.34
C GLU A 55 -23.87 2.48 -17.01
N GLU A 56 -23.00 3.49 -16.98
CA GLU A 56 -21.59 3.33 -16.60
C GLU A 56 -21.46 2.89 -15.13
N LYS A 57 -22.23 3.50 -14.23
CA LYS A 57 -22.29 3.11 -12.81
C LYS A 57 -22.73 1.67 -12.63
N ALA A 58 -23.76 1.24 -13.34
CA ALA A 58 -24.23 -0.16 -13.32
C ALA A 58 -23.17 -1.13 -13.86
N ALA A 59 -22.47 -0.77 -14.92
CA ALA A 59 -21.37 -1.56 -15.47
C ALA A 59 -20.20 -1.70 -14.49
N ILE A 60 -19.84 -0.62 -13.79
CA ILE A 60 -18.78 -0.61 -12.75
C ILE A 60 -19.18 -1.53 -11.59
N LYS A 61 -20.40 -1.38 -11.04
CA LYS A 61 -20.92 -2.25 -9.96
C LYS A 61 -20.92 -3.71 -10.37
N LYS A 62 -21.31 -4.02 -11.60
CA LYS A 62 -21.32 -5.39 -12.13
C LYS A 62 -19.91 -5.98 -12.28
N LYS A 63 -18.95 -5.19 -12.73
CA LYS A 63 -17.58 -5.65 -13.01
C LYS A 63 -16.74 -5.82 -11.74
N PHE A 64 -16.83 -4.89 -10.80
CA PHE A 64 -15.88 -4.78 -9.68
C PHE A 64 -16.53 -4.99 -8.29
N GLY A 65 -17.85 -4.94 -8.19
CA GLY A 65 -18.55 -4.80 -6.91
C GLY A 65 -18.40 -3.40 -6.31
N THR A 66 -19.32 -3.03 -5.43
CA THR A 66 -19.37 -1.66 -4.90
C THR A 66 -18.13 -1.31 -4.06
N THR A 67 -17.72 -2.20 -3.16
CA THR A 67 -16.56 -1.94 -2.26
C THR A 67 -15.27 -1.77 -3.03
N GLN A 68 -14.95 -2.64 -3.97
CA GLN A 68 -13.71 -2.55 -4.75
C GLN A 68 -13.70 -1.30 -5.63
N ALA A 69 -14.85 -0.97 -6.26
CA ALA A 69 -14.96 0.23 -7.07
C ALA A 69 -14.69 1.51 -6.26
N ILE A 70 -15.19 1.58 -5.02
CA ILE A 70 -14.92 2.70 -4.11
C ILE A 70 -13.43 2.75 -3.74
N LEU A 71 -12.82 1.61 -3.42
CA LEU A 71 -11.41 1.55 -3.05
C LEU A 71 -10.48 1.98 -4.19
N GLU A 72 -10.88 1.75 -5.44
CA GLU A 72 -10.14 2.10 -6.65
C GLU A 72 -10.61 3.41 -7.30
N ALA A 73 -11.56 4.12 -6.70
CA ALA A 73 -12.05 5.39 -7.24
C ALA A 73 -10.92 6.43 -7.32
N PRO A 74 -10.67 7.06 -8.49
CA PRO A 74 -9.53 7.97 -8.69
C PRO A 74 -9.49 9.12 -7.69
N GLN A 75 -10.65 9.72 -7.40
CA GLN A 75 -10.75 10.82 -6.44
C GLN A 75 -10.34 10.38 -5.02
N ARG A 76 -10.75 9.17 -4.62
CA ARG A 76 -10.38 8.60 -3.32
C ARG A 76 -8.87 8.35 -3.26
N ILE A 77 -8.31 7.66 -4.26
CA ILE A 77 -6.88 7.36 -4.33
C ILE A 77 -6.07 8.67 -4.26
N ARG A 78 -6.48 9.70 -5.01
CA ARG A 78 -5.82 11.00 -4.99
C ARG A 78 -5.80 11.63 -3.60
N ARG A 79 -6.93 11.63 -2.88
CA ARG A 79 -7.01 12.17 -1.51
C ARG A 79 -6.09 11.40 -0.55
N VAL A 80 -6.09 10.07 -0.64
CA VAL A 80 -5.21 9.19 0.16
C VAL A 80 -3.73 9.46 -0.15
N CYS A 81 -3.36 9.56 -1.43
CA CYS A 81 -1.98 9.88 -1.82
C CYS A 81 -1.52 11.23 -1.27
N ILE A 82 -2.37 12.26 -1.31
CA ILE A 82 -2.04 13.57 -0.74
C ILE A 82 -1.76 13.48 0.77
N ASP A 83 -2.59 12.74 1.52
CA ASP A 83 -2.38 12.54 2.96
C ASP A 83 -1.10 11.75 3.26
N ILE A 84 -0.88 10.64 2.53
CA ILE A 84 0.35 9.85 2.64
C ILE A 84 1.59 10.72 2.38
N LEU A 85 1.60 11.46 1.27
CA LEU A 85 2.74 12.29 0.88
C LEU A 85 3.02 13.40 1.89
N LYS A 86 1.96 14.01 2.44
CA LYS A 86 2.10 15.01 3.51
C LYS A 86 2.75 14.38 4.74
N HIS A 87 2.19 13.29 5.25
CA HIS A 87 2.72 12.61 6.43
C HIS A 87 4.16 12.13 6.22
N TYR A 88 4.45 11.53 5.07
CA TYR A 88 5.79 11.06 4.73
C TYR A 88 6.83 12.19 4.74
N LYS A 89 6.52 13.33 4.09
CA LYS A 89 7.41 14.49 4.03
C LYS A 89 7.63 15.16 5.38
N GLU A 90 6.61 15.17 6.25
CA GLU A 90 6.68 15.83 7.55
C GLU A 90 7.36 14.96 8.61
N HIS A 91 7.17 13.62 8.59
CA HIS A 91 7.53 12.77 9.72
C HIS A 91 8.49 11.63 9.40
N ILE A 92 8.55 11.14 8.17
CA ILE A 92 9.31 9.93 7.82
C ILE A 92 10.58 10.27 7.05
N GLN A 93 10.45 11.01 5.94
CA GLN A 93 11.55 11.38 5.08
C GLN A 93 12.65 12.18 5.80
N PRO A 94 12.36 13.15 6.70
CA PRO A 94 13.41 13.90 7.38
C PRO A 94 14.32 13.04 8.27
N ASN A 95 13.83 11.88 8.70
CA ASN A 95 14.58 10.91 9.49
C ASN A 95 15.33 9.89 8.61
N GLY A 96 15.29 10.02 7.29
CA GLY A 96 15.95 9.14 6.35
C GLY A 96 15.27 7.80 6.10
N PHE A 97 14.01 7.65 6.55
CA PHE A 97 13.25 6.40 6.41
C PHE A 97 12.39 6.36 5.15
N LYS A 98 11.99 5.16 4.80
CA LYS A 98 11.16 4.82 3.64
C LYS A 98 9.83 4.22 4.08
N ALA A 99 8.91 4.05 3.14
CA ALA A 99 7.55 3.59 3.44
C ALA A 99 7.07 2.50 2.48
N MET A 100 6.13 1.68 2.97
CA MET A 100 5.36 0.77 2.13
C MET A 100 3.90 1.23 2.06
N ILE A 101 3.26 1.02 0.92
CA ILE A 101 1.82 1.24 0.73
C ILE A 101 1.19 -0.08 0.36
N VAL A 102 0.30 -0.58 1.23
CA VAL A 102 -0.44 -1.83 1.01
C VAL A 102 -1.79 -1.52 0.39
N THR A 103 -2.04 -2.08 -0.77
CA THR A 103 -3.23 -1.77 -1.57
C THR A 103 -4.22 -2.92 -1.60
N SER A 104 -5.49 -2.62 -1.89
CA SER A 104 -6.58 -3.59 -1.94
C SER A 104 -6.49 -4.59 -3.10
N SER A 105 -5.79 -4.21 -4.18
CA SER A 105 -5.62 -5.03 -5.37
C SER A 105 -4.34 -4.68 -6.12
N ARG A 106 -3.92 -5.54 -7.06
CA ARG A 106 -2.81 -5.25 -7.97
C ARG A 106 -3.11 -4.02 -8.85
N ASN A 107 -4.37 -3.86 -9.26
CA ASN A 107 -4.82 -2.69 -10.01
C ASN A 107 -4.70 -1.42 -9.17
N ALA A 108 -5.14 -1.46 -7.92
CA ALA A 108 -4.99 -0.35 -7.00
C ALA A 108 -3.52 0.08 -6.83
N ALA A 109 -2.57 -0.88 -6.72
CA ALA A 109 -1.14 -0.55 -6.62
C ALA A 109 -0.65 0.30 -7.81
N ILE A 110 -1.10 -0.04 -9.03
CA ILE A 110 -0.78 0.72 -10.24
C ILE A 110 -1.44 2.11 -10.20
N LEU A 111 -2.72 2.19 -9.85
CA LEU A 111 -3.45 3.47 -9.75
C LEU A 111 -2.82 4.41 -8.70
N TYR A 112 -2.40 3.88 -7.56
CA TYR A 112 -1.65 4.65 -6.55
C TYR A 112 -0.33 5.15 -7.12
N LYS A 113 0.43 4.32 -7.87
CA LYS A 113 1.68 4.73 -8.51
C LYS A 113 1.46 5.87 -9.50
N GLU A 114 0.50 5.71 -10.42
CA GLU A 114 0.13 6.72 -11.40
C GLU A 114 -0.23 8.04 -10.70
N GLN A 115 -1.05 7.97 -9.65
CA GLN A 115 -1.47 9.17 -8.91
C GLN A 115 -0.33 9.81 -8.11
N MET A 116 0.57 9.03 -7.54
CA MET A 116 1.75 9.54 -6.84
C MET A 116 2.70 10.25 -7.81
N ASP A 117 2.90 9.71 -9.01
CA ASP A 117 3.71 10.34 -10.05
C ASP A 117 3.14 11.69 -10.50
N GLU A 118 1.82 11.77 -10.71
CA GLU A 118 1.14 13.03 -11.03
C GLU A 118 1.28 14.08 -9.92
N LEU A 119 1.33 13.65 -8.67
CA LEU A 119 1.51 14.54 -7.51
C LEU A 119 2.98 14.93 -7.26
N GLY A 120 3.91 14.46 -8.08
CA GLY A 120 5.35 14.73 -7.91
C GLY A 120 5.90 14.10 -6.62
N SER A 121 5.52 12.87 -6.33
CA SER A 121 6.03 12.12 -5.18
C SER A 121 7.53 11.81 -5.33
N PRO A 122 8.23 11.51 -4.22
CA PRO A 122 9.49 10.77 -4.29
C PRO A 122 9.33 9.45 -5.05
N GLU A 123 10.45 8.90 -5.51
CA GLU A 123 10.45 7.67 -6.32
C GLU A 123 9.67 6.53 -5.63
N ALA A 124 8.83 5.85 -6.40
CA ALA A 124 7.97 4.75 -5.95
C ALA A 124 8.03 3.59 -6.94
N ALA A 125 8.02 2.35 -6.42
CA ALA A 125 7.98 1.14 -7.24
C ALA A 125 6.80 0.26 -6.86
N VAL A 126 6.19 -0.37 -7.87
CA VAL A 126 5.10 -1.34 -7.70
C VAL A 126 5.69 -2.75 -7.69
N ILE A 127 5.41 -3.50 -6.63
CA ILE A 127 5.84 -4.90 -6.46
C ILE A 127 4.58 -5.77 -6.31
N ILE A 128 4.19 -6.42 -7.37
CA ILE A 128 2.98 -7.26 -7.46
C ILE A 128 3.30 -8.59 -8.16
N SER A 129 2.53 -9.63 -7.83
CA SER A 129 2.65 -10.93 -8.50
C SER A 129 2.12 -10.88 -9.92
N GLY A 130 2.77 -11.61 -10.85
CA GLY A 130 2.26 -11.84 -12.20
C GLY A 130 1.20 -12.95 -12.24
N ASP A 131 0.33 -12.90 -13.25
CA ASP A 131 -0.61 -13.94 -13.59
C ASP A 131 -0.48 -14.28 -15.11
N HIS A 132 -0.78 -15.52 -15.50
CA HIS A 132 -0.69 -15.95 -16.89
C HIS A 132 -1.63 -15.21 -17.84
N ASN A 133 -2.72 -14.66 -17.31
CA ASN A 133 -3.73 -13.93 -18.08
C ASN A 133 -3.63 -12.41 -17.91
N ASP A 134 -2.49 -11.91 -17.42
CA ASP A 134 -2.32 -10.50 -17.17
C ASP A 134 -2.43 -9.65 -18.44
N GLU A 135 -3.18 -8.57 -18.36
CA GLU A 135 -3.20 -7.52 -19.37
C GLU A 135 -1.82 -6.86 -19.47
N LYS A 136 -1.49 -6.30 -20.64
CA LYS A 136 -0.19 -5.67 -20.92
C LYS A 136 0.24 -4.62 -19.89
N ARG A 137 -0.72 -3.91 -19.30
CA ARG A 137 -0.44 -2.89 -18.27
C ARG A 137 0.26 -3.44 -17.03
N TYR A 138 0.10 -4.75 -16.71
CA TYR A 138 0.77 -5.39 -15.59
C TYR A 138 2.20 -5.82 -15.90
N TRP A 139 2.54 -6.07 -17.17
CA TRP A 139 3.82 -6.65 -17.57
C TRP A 139 5.02 -5.81 -17.13
N GLU A 140 4.87 -4.49 -17.16
CA GLU A 140 5.92 -3.58 -16.71
C GLU A 140 6.27 -3.77 -15.22
N TYR A 141 5.29 -4.16 -14.41
CA TYR A 141 5.39 -4.27 -12.96
C TYR A 141 5.63 -5.70 -12.47
N THR A 142 5.57 -6.70 -13.34
CA THR A 142 5.70 -8.12 -12.99
C THR A 142 7.02 -8.76 -13.46
N ASP A 143 7.94 -7.97 -14.03
CA ASP A 143 9.29 -8.43 -14.36
C ASP A 143 10.09 -8.73 -13.09
N SER A 144 10.40 -10.00 -12.89
CA SER A 144 11.05 -10.49 -11.67
C SER A 144 12.47 -9.95 -11.48
N ILE A 145 13.20 -9.64 -12.55
CA ILE A 145 14.56 -9.08 -12.48
C ILE A 145 14.46 -7.62 -12.03
N LYS A 146 13.57 -6.86 -12.66
CA LYS A 146 13.30 -5.46 -12.29
C LYS A 146 12.85 -5.35 -10.84
N GLN A 147 11.90 -6.19 -10.41
CA GLN A 147 11.41 -6.21 -9.03
C GLN A 147 12.51 -6.53 -8.02
N LYS A 148 13.32 -7.55 -8.26
CA LYS A 148 14.46 -7.87 -7.37
C LYS A 148 15.40 -6.68 -7.21
N LYS A 149 15.75 -6.01 -8.31
CA LYS A 149 16.57 -4.80 -8.26
C LYS A 149 15.92 -3.69 -7.45
N GLN A 150 14.63 -3.42 -7.68
CA GLN A 150 13.88 -2.40 -6.94
C GLN A 150 13.81 -2.72 -5.44
N ILE A 151 13.61 -3.98 -5.06
CA ILE A 151 13.61 -4.42 -3.66
C ILE A 151 14.97 -4.18 -3.00
N GLU A 152 16.07 -4.52 -3.68
CA GLU A 152 17.42 -4.27 -3.16
C GLU A 152 17.74 -2.77 -3.10
N ASP A 153 17.32 -1.99 -4.08
CA ASP A 153 17.47 -0.53 -4.06
C ASP A 153 16.65 0.10 -2.93
N PHE A 154 15.46 -0.42 -2.64
CA PHE A 154 14.64 0.07 -1.52
C PHE A 154 15.31 -0.16 -0.15
N LYS A 155 16.06 -1.23 0.03
CA LYS A 155 16.77 -1.53 1.28
C LYS A 155 17.95 -0.59 1.56
N LYS A 156 18.46 0.10 0.54
CA LYS A 156 19.55 1.06 0.70
C LYS A 156 19.10 2.31 1.47
N PRO A 157 20.02 3.01 2.15
CA PRO A 157 19.72 4.30 2.75
C PRO A 157 19.13 5.29 1.72
N LEU A 158 18.26 6.18 2.20
CA LEU A 158 17.65 7.21 1.36
C LEU A 158 18.70 8.22 0.87
N GLY A 159 18.68 8.55 -0.41
CA GLY A 159 19.56 9.52 -1.04
C GLY A 159 20.06 9.08 -2.42
N SER A 160 20.80 9.96 -3.08
CA SER A 160 21.28 9.80 -4.46
C SER A 160 22.77 9.40 -4.56
N GLY A 161 23.42 9.02 -3.46
CA GLY A 161 24.79 8.52 -3.45
C GLY A 161 24.92 7.10 -4.00
N GLU A 162 26.15 6.69 -4.35
CA GLU A 162 26.43 5.37 -4.95
C GLU A 162 25.89 4.16 -4.15
N LYS A 163 25.86 4.27 -2.81
CA LYS A 163 25.33 3.25 -1.91
C LYS A 163 23.94 3.59 -1.36
N GLN A 164 23.27 4.58 -1.95
CA GLN A 164 21.97 5.08 -1.56
C GLN A 164 20.96 4.85 -2.68
N SER A 165 19.68 5.12 -2.40
CA SER A 165 18.62 5.05 -3.40
C SER A 165 17.52 6.04 -3.06
N ASP A 166 17.08 6.81 -4.03
CA ASP A 166 15.95 7.74 -3.92
C ASP A 166 14.59 7.02 -3.90
N LEU A 167 14.56 5.69 -4.16
CA LEU A 167 13.36 4.87 -4.09
C LEU A 167 12.80 4.87 -2.66
N SER A 168 11.75 5.65 -2.47
CA SER A 168 11.17 5.98 -1.16
C SER A 168 9.96 5.13 -0.79
N PHE A 169 9.24 4.62 -1.80
CA PHE A 169 8.01 3.87 -1.59
C PHE A 169 8.01 2.53 -2.33
N LEU A 170 7.51 1.47 -1.65
CA LEU A 170 7.04 0.26 -2.30
C LEU A 170 5.52 0.18 -2.22
N LEU A 171 4.87 0.03 -3.37
CA LEU A 171 3.44 -0.21 -3.47
C LEU A 171 3.20 -1.70 -3.70
N VAL A 172 2.54 -2.33 -2.76
CA VAL A 172 2.35 -3.79 -2.77
C VAL A 172 0.88 -4.16 -2.57
N LYS A 173 0.51 -5.38 -2.93
CA LYS A 173 -0.76 -5.96 -2.50
C LYS A 173 -0.52 -6.99 -1.39
N ASP A 174 0.02 -8.15 -1.74
CA ASP A 174 0.26 -9.27 -0.80
C ASP A 174 1.76 -9.56 -0.65
N MET A 175 2.57 -9.16 -1.63
CA MET A 175 4.02 -9.40 -1.60
C MET A 175 4.71 -8.56 -0.53
N LEU A 176 5.77 -9.10 0.05
CA LEU A 176 6.60 -8.43 1.06
C LEU A 176 5.91 -8.13 2.41
N LEU A 177 4.68 -8.60 2.65
CA LEU A 177 4.00 -8.39 3.93
C LEU A 177 4.52 -9.30 5.03
N THR A 178 5.14 -10.43 4.66
CA THR A 178 5.73 -11.38 5.59
C THR A 178 7.12 -11.77 5.12
N GLY A 179 8.06 -11.93 6.07
CA GLY A 179 9.42 -12.36 5.78
C GLY A 179 10.29 -11.34 5.02
N PHE A 180 9.83 -10.09 4.90
CA PHE A 180 10.59 -9.01 4.29
C PHE A 180 11.36 -8.24 5.36
N ASP A 181 12.67 -8.38 5.32
CA ASP A 181 13.57 -7.65 6.21
C ASP A 181 14.08 -6.37 5.51
N ALA A 182 13.57 -5.24 5.96
CA ALA A 182 13.95 -3.91 5.50
C ALA A 182 13.83 -2.88 6.63
N PRO A 183 14.85 -2.76 7.52
CA PRO A 183 14.81 -1.84 8.64
C PRO A 183 14.59 -0.37 8.26
N ILE A 184 14.88 -0.02 7.01
CA ILE A 184 14.65 1.32 6.45
C ILE A 184 13.14 1.63 6.24
N ALA A 185 12.28 0.61 6.16
CA ALA A 185 10.83 0.75 6.02
C ALA A 185 10.19 0.98 7.39
N GLN A 186 10.11 2.24 7.82
CA GLN A 186 9.59 2.58 9.15
C GLN A 186 8.06 2.57 9.20
N VAL A 187 7.38 2.88 8.12
CA VAL A 187 5.92 3.03 8.09
C VAL A 187 5.28 2.20 6.97
N MET A 188 4.11 1.66 7.29
CA MET A 188 3.25 0.98 6.34
C MET A 188 1.87 1.66 6.35
N TYR A 189 1.45 2.14 5.18
CA TYR A 189 0.15 2.76 4.94
C TYR A 189 -0.86 1.76 4.40
#